data_8bf2244cc8368980292798d0648b22da
#
_entry.id   8bf2244cc8368980292798d0648b22da
#
_cell.length_a   1.000
_cell.length_b   1.000
_cell.length_c   1.000
_cell.angle_alpha   90.00
_cell.angle_beta   90.00
_cell.angle_gamma   90.00
#
_symmetry.space_group_name_H-M   'P 1'
#
loop_
_entity.id
_entity.type
_entity.pdbx_description
1 polymer ?
#
loop_
_entity_poly.entity_id
_entity_poly.type
_entity_poly.pdbx_seq_one_letter_code
_entity_poly.pdbx_strand_id
1 'polypeptide(L)'
;MLRKYHIQKNNCDDVLVRNIYCIGRNYSKHIKELGNARPKEPFFFQKSVPSLNTSDIIYIPRNRKIDYEVEVVLLVGKSGISGSIEDSLSFIDGYSLGIDLTDREYQNKLKSDKLPWLLSKSFAGSAVVATFLENPIKDDFWLDLNNERRQQGSSQQMIFSFAEQIYFLSNKIPLMKGDLIFTGTPEGVGALKAQDRVEIGFGDTVLKTLTVSSAE
;
A
#
# COMPACT_ATOMS: atom_id res chain seq x y z
N MET A 1 -8.49 26.41 -3.52
CA MET A 1 -7.12 25.95 -3.82
C MET A 1 -7.12 24.43 -3.76
N LEU A 2 -6.93 23.71 -4.84
CA LEU A 2 -6.84 22.25 -4.83
C LEU A 2 -5.61 21.84 -4.00
N ARG A 3 -5.82 21.06 -2.94
CA ARG A 3 -4.74 20.52 -2.11
C ARG A 3 -3.86 19.65 -3.01
N LYS A 4 -2.59 20.00 -3.16
CA LYS A 4 -1.64 19.17 -3.91
C LYS A 4 -1.14 18.06 -2.98
N TYR A 5 -1.30 16.82 -3.40
CA TYR A 5 -0.85 15.65 -2.65
C TYR A 5 0.57 15.30 -3.06
N HIS A 6 1.50 15.45 -2.12
CA HIS A 6 2.91 15.17 -2.32
C HIS A 6 3.40 14.14 -1.31
N ILE A 7 4.41 13.40 -1.72
CA ILE A 7 5.19 12.50 -0.86
C ILE A 7 6.61 13.02 -0.74
N GLN A 8 7.27 12.70 0.37
CA GLN A 8 8.69 13.01 0.58
C GLN A 8 9.55 11.86 0.08
N LYS A 9 10.62 12.19 -0.63
CA LYS A 9 11.70 11.27 -0.97
C LYS A 9 12.99 11.77 -0.31
N ASN A 10 13.76 10.89 0.29
CA ASN A 10 15.04 11.25 0.90
C ASN A 10 15.91 12.03 -0.10
N ASN A 11 16.46 13.17 0.35
CA ASN A 11 17.37 14.04 -0.40
C ASN A 11 16.82 14.68 -1.70
N CYS A 12 15.50 14.65 -1.90
CA CYS A 12 14.86 15.23 -3.08
C CYS A 12 13.66 16.12 -2.71
N ASP A 13 13.20 16.91 -3.68
CA ASP A 13 11.98 17.68 -3.58
C ASP A 13 10.74 16.77 -3.46
N ASP A 14 9.68 17.31 -2.89
CA ASP A 14 8.38 16.63 -2.81
C ASP A 14 7.88 16.20 -4.19
N VAL A 15 7.45 14.95 -4.30
CA VAL A 15 6.90 14.39 -5.54
C VAL A 15 5.38 14.45 -5.53
N LEU A 16 4.78 15.05 -6.55
CA LEU A 16 3.32 15.07 -6.72
C LEU A 16 2.80 13.68 -7.08
N VAL A 17 1.91 13.13 -6.26
CA VAL A 17 1.23 11.85 -6.51
C VAL A 17 0.18 12.00 -7.61
N ARG A 18 0.22 11.10 -8.60
CA ARG A 18 -0.68 11.11 -9.76
C ARG A 18 -1.78 10.07 -9.63
N ASN A 19 -1.42 8.83 -9.33
CA ASN A 19 -2.34 7.72 -9.10
C ASN A 19 -1.83 6.86 -7.95
N ILE A 20 -2.72 6.08 -7.33
CA ILE A 20 -2.37 5.10 -6.31
C ILE A 20 -2.98 3.77 -6.74
N TYR A 21 -2.15 2.89 -7.26
CA TYR A 21 -2.51 1.52 -7.64
C TYR A 21 -2.18 0.56 -6.50
N CYS A 22 -2.99 -0.45 -6.30
CA CYS A 22 -2.79 -1.47 -5.28
C CYS A 22 -3.03 -2.84 -5.89
N ILE A 23 -2.09 -3.79 -5.70
CA ILE A 23 -2.30 -5.16 -6.11
C ILE A 23 -3.06 -5.93 -5.01
N GLY A 24 -4.04 -6.72 -5.41
CA GLY A 24 -4.70 -7.64 -4.48
C GLY A 24 -4.08 -9.03 -4.50
N ARG A 25 -4.06 -9.70 -3.31
CA ARG A 25 -3.71 -11.13 -3.16
C ARG A 25 -2.31 -11.48 -3.65
N ASN A 26 -1.29 -10.76 -3.22
CA ASN A 26 0.09 -11.00 -3.64
C ASN A 26 0.94 -11.83 -2.67
N TYR A 27 0.37 -12.29 -1.55
CA TYR A 27 1.03 -13.18 -0.57
C TYR A 27 0.20 -14.43 -0.31
N SER A 28 0.83 -15.62 -0.45
CA SER A 28 0.12 -16.90 -0.37
C SER A 28 -0.50 -17.16 1.00
N LYS A 29 0.14 -16.78 2.08
CA LYS A 29 -0.38 -16.95 3.45
C LYS A 29 -1.55 -16.00 3.72
N HIS A 30 -1.48 -14.75 3.29
CA HIS A 30 -2.58 -13.80 3.37
C HIS A 30 -3.81 -14.25 2.57
N ILE A 31 -3.60 -14.86 1.39
CA ILE A 31 -4.69 -15.44 0.60
C ILE A 31 -5.41 -16.54 1.40
N LYS A 32 -4.67 -17.42 2.09
CA LYS A 32 -5.22 -18.48 2.94
C LYS A 32 -5.96 -17.92 4.15
N GLU A 33 -5.38 -16.91 4.81
CA GLU A 33 -5.98 -16.21 5.97
C GLU A 33 -7.39 -15.69 5.65
N LEU A 34 -7.57 -15.11 4.46
CA LEU A 34 -8.85 -14.55 4.01
C LEU A 34 -9.74 -15.54 3.23
N GLY A 35 -9.35 -16.81 3.11
CA GLY A 35 -10.11 -17.83 2.39
C GLY A 35 -10.29 -17.55 0.89
N ASN A 36 -9.35 -16.82 0.27
CA ASN A 36 -9.41 -16.47 -1.13
C ASN A 36 -8.71 -17.52 -2.03
N ALA A 37 -9.03 -17.52 -3.33
CA ALA A 37 -8.29 -18.27 -4.33
C ALA A 37 -7.03 -17.51 -4.77
N ARG A 38 -5.96 -18.26 -5.09
CA ARG A 38 -4.73 -17.69 -5.66
C ARG A 38 -5.03 -17.15 -7.06
N PRO A 39 -4.68 -15.89 -7.36
CA PRO A 39 -4.89 -15.33 -8.68
C PRO A 39 -3.94 -15.96 -9.71
N LYS A 40 -4.40 -16.08 -10.95
CA LYS A 40 -3.60 -16.57 -12.09
C LYS A 40 -2.74 -15.46 -12.70
N GLU A 41 -3.16 -14.21 -12.56
CA GLU A 41 -2.49 -12.99 -13.03
C GLU A 41 -2.66 -11.88 -11.99
N PRO A 42 -1.79 -10.86 -12.00
CA PRO A 42 -1.95 -9.70 -11.13
C PRO A 42 -3.31 -9.05 -11.34
N PHE A 43 -3.99 -8.69 -10.24
CA PHE A 43 -5.16 -7.84 -10.36
C PHE A 43 -5.00 -6.59 -9.48
N PHE A 44 -5.39 -5.45 -10.03
CA PHE A 44 -5.23 -4.17 -9.39
C PHE A 44 -6.59 -3.54 -9.06
N PHE A 45 -6.58 -2.79 -7.97
CA PHE A 45 -7.59 -1.80 -7.66
C PHE A 45 -6.89 -0.46 -7.43
N GLN A 46 -7.67 0.58 -7.25
CA GLN A 46 -7.15 1.93 -7.13
C GLN A 46 -7.64 2.57 -5.83
N LYS A 47 -6.76 3.37 -5.21
CA LYS A 47 -7.14 4.35 -4.21
C LYS A 47 -7.12 5.73 -4.87
N SER A 48 -8.08 6.59 -4.52
CA SER A 48 -8.07 7.97 -5.02
C SER A 48 -6.88 8.75 -4.43
N VAL A 49 -6.31 9.67 -5.17
CA VAL A 49 -5.23 10.53 -4.65
C VAL A 49 -5.64 11.27 -3.36
N PRO A 50 -6.89 11.75 -3.19
CA PRO A 50 -7.35 12.31 -1.91
C PRO A 50 -7.34 11.35 -0.72
N SER A 51 -7.15 10.05 -0.91
CA SER A 51 -6.97 9.10 0.18
C SER A 51 -5.55 9.04 0.75
N LEU A 52 -4.58 9.74 0.13
CA LEU A 52 -3.20 9.79 0.58
C LEU A 52 -3.09 10.37 1.99
N ASN A 53 -2.30 9.72 2.84
CA ASN A 53 -1.95 10.18 4.18
C ASN A 53 -0.43 10.10 4.41
N THR A 54 0.20 11.24 4.52
CA THR A 54 1.64 11.38 4.85
C THR A 54 1.86 11.83 6.29
N SER A 55 0.78 12.12 7.05
CA SER A 55 0.86 12.54 8.46
C SER A 55 1.17 11.36 9.38
N ASP A 56 1.44 11.67 10.65
CA ASP A 56 1.68 10.67 11.69
C ASP A 56 0.39 10.28 12.45
N ILE A 57 -0.77 10.64 11.89
CA ILE A 57 -2.08 10.32 12.47
C ILE A 57 -2.91 9.54 11.46
N ILE A 58 -3.46 8.42 11.89
CA ILE A 58 -4.49 7.68 11.16
C ILE A 58 -5.86 8.05 11.75
N TYR A 59 -6.72 8.65 10.94
CA TYR A 59 -8.10 8.91 11.33
C TYR A 59 -9.00 7.76 10.87
N ILE A 60 -9.59 7.03 11.84
CA ILE A 60 -10.56 5.97 11.53
C ILE A 60 -11.98 6.51 11.66
N PRO A 61 -12.86 6.27 10.66
CA PRO A 61 -14.26 6.66 10.73
C PRO A 61 -14.96 5.96 11.92
N ARG A 62 -15.84 6.69 12.64
CA ARG A 62 -16.65 6.09 13.70
C ARG A 62 -17.52 4.96 13.15
N ASN A 63 -17.70 3.93 13.95
CA ASN A 63 -18.55 2.78 13.61
C ASN A 63 -18.12 1.99 12.35
N ARG A 64 -16.83 2.08 11.98
CA ARG A 64 -16.26 1.25 10.92
C ARG A 64 -15.11 0.42 11.45
N LYS A 65 -15.02 -0.82 11.00
CA LYS A 65 -13.90 -1.71 11.28
C LYS A 65 -12.83 -1.51 10.21
N ILE A 66 -11.83 -0.71 10.53
CA ILE A 66 -10.71 -0.41 9.63
C ILE A 66 -9.55 -1.34 9.95
N ASP A 67 -9.18 -2.18 9.00
CA ASP A 67 -8.02 -3.06 9.10
C ASP A 67 -6.78 -2.38 8.51
N TYR A 68 -5.62 -2.71 9.12
CA TYR A 68 -4.29 -2.36 8.58
C TYR A 68 -3.77 -3.48 7.67
N GLU A 69 -3.08 -3.08 6.61
CA GLU A 69 -2.39 -3.95 5.65
C GLU A 69 -1.06 -3.29 5.29
N VAL A 70 0.06 -3.70 5.95
CA VAL A 70 1.39 -3.12 5.65
C VAL A 70 1.92 -3.65 4.33
N GLU A 71 2.48 -2.76 3.52
CA GLU A 71 2.95 -3.05 2.18
C GLU A 71 4.24 -2.31 1.83
N VAL A 72 5.09 -2.90 1.00
CA VAL A 72 6.08 -2.11 0.27
C VAL A 72 5.34 -1.26 -0.75
N VAL A 73 5.73 0.01 -0.87
CA VAL A 73 5.17 0.95 -1.84
C VAL A 73 6.26 1.41 -2.80
N LEU A 74 6.00 1.28 -4.09
CA LEU A 74 6.91 1.74 -5.15
C LEU A 74 6.50 3.13 -5.62
N LEU A 75 7.49 4.00 -5.83
CA LEU A 75 7.34 5.27 -6.53
C LEU A 75 7.76 5.10 -7.98
N VAL A 76 6.87 5.43 -8.91
CA VAL A 76 7.17 5.43 -10.34
C VAL A 76 7.91 6.71 -10.73
N GLY A 77 9.10 6.56 -11.34
CA GLY A 77 9.99 7.66 -11.72
C GLY A 77 9.91 8.08 -13.18
N LYS A 78 9.36 7.24 -14.05
CA LYS A 78 9.19 7.58 -15.49
C LYS A 78 7.80 7.22 -16.00
N SER A 79 7.30 8.01 -16.93
CA SER A 79 6.00 7.75 -17.57
C SER A 79 6.17 6.84 -18.78
N GLY A 80 5.14 6.01 -19.05
CA GLY A 80 5.08 5.17 -20.24
C GLY A 80 4.68 3.72 -19.96
N ILE A 81 5.03 2.86 -20.92
CA ILE A 81 4.76 1.42 -20.92
C ILE A 81 6.10 0.70 -20.87
N SER A 82 6.25 -0.28 -20.00
CA SER A 82 7.45 -1.12 -19.96
C SER A 82 7.48 -2.09 -21.15
N GLY A 83 8.62 -2.15 -21.82
CA GLY A 83 8.82 -3.02 -22.98
C GLY A 83 9.03 -4.50 -22.61
N SER A 84 9.53 -4.78 -21.41
CA SER A 84 9.78 -6.12 -20.90
C SER A 84 9.73 -6.16 -19.36
N ILE A 85 9.71 -7.37 -18.81
CA ILE A 85 9.79 -7.57 -17.34
C ILE A 85 11.12 -7.01 -16.82
N GLU A 86 12.21 -7.23 -17.51
CA GLU A 86 13.56 -6.76 -17.12
C GLU A 86 13.65 -5.23 -17.12
N ASP A 87 13.04 -4.56 -18.12
CA ASP A 87 13.00 -3.09 -18.19
C ASP A 87 12.13 -2.47 -17.09
N SER A 88 11.18 -3.22 -16.59
CA SER A 88 10.19 -2.72 -15.60
C SER A 88 10.83 -2.16 -14.34
N LEU A 89 11.93 -2.74 -13.85
CA LEU A 89 12.61 -2.23 -12.66
C LEU A 89 13.15 -0.81 -12.84
N SER A 90 13.45 -0.41 -14.08
CA SER A 90 13.91 0.96 -14.41
C SER A 90 12.83 2.03 -14.23
N PHE A 91 11.57 1.63 -14.04
CA PHE A 91 10.47 2.55 -13.70
C PHE A 91 10.43 2.95 -12.23
N ILE A 92 11.13 2.20 -11.35
CA ILE A 92 11.11 2.47 -9.91
C ILE A 92 12.11 3.57 -9.58
N ASP A 93 11.65 4.64 -8.94
CA ASP A 93 12.44 5.77 -8.48
C ASP A 93 12.57 5.82 -6.95
N GLY A 94 11.81 5.01 -6.24
CA GLY A 94 11.89 4.95 -4.78
C GLY A 94 11.05 3.83 -4.18
N TYR A 95 11.39 3.49 -2.95
CA TYR A 95 10.77 2.44 -2.15
C TYR A 95 10.33 3.00 -0.81
N SER A 96 9.16 2.64 -0.34
CA SER A 96 8.67 3.02 0.98
C SER A 96 7.89 1.87 1.61
N LEU A 97 7.46 2.07 2.84
CA LEU A 97 6.40 1.29 3.45
C LEU A 97 5.14 2.14 3.53
N GLY A 98 4.01 1.50 3.37
CA GLY A 98 2.71 2.11 3.54
C GLY A 98 1.73 1.17 4.23
N ILE A 99 0.54 1.69 4.54
CA ILE A 99 -0.56 0.90 5.07
C ILE A 99 -1.78 1.11 4.19
N ASP A 100 -2.24 0.02 3.54
CA ASP A 100 -3.50 -0.02 2.81
C ASP A 100 -4.64 -0.22 3.80
N LEU A 101 -5.15 0.90 4.36
CA LEU A 101 -6.29 0.84 5.28
C LEU A 101 -7.55 0.39 4.55
N THR A 102 -8.24 -0.57 5.16
CA THR A 102 -9.36 -1.27 4.54
C THR A 102 -10.58 -1.27 5.45
N ASP A 103 -11.71 -0.73 4.97
CA ASP A 103 -13.02 -0.97 5.59
C ASP A 103 -13.44 -2.41 5.30
N ARG A 104 -13.10 -3.32 6.21
CA ARG A 104 -13.20 -4.75 5.98
C ARG A 104 -14.63 -5.24 5.82
N GLU A 105 -15.54 -4.74 6.64
CA GLU A 105 -16.94 -5.13 6.58
C GLU A 105 -17.57 -4.68 5.28
N TYR A 106 -17.29 -3.44 4.88
CA TYR A 106 -17.80 -2.91 3.62
C TYR A 106 -17.16 -3.62 2.41
N GLN A 107 -15.87 -3.95 2.46
CA GLN A 107 -15.23 -4.75 1.41
C GLN A 107 -15.90 -6.13 1.27
N ASN A 108 -16.21 -6.80 2.38
CA ASN A 108 -16.88 -8.10 2.34
C ASN A 108 -18.27 -7.99 1.71
N LYS A 109 -19.03 -6.95 2.04
CA LYS A 109 -20.31 -6.65 1.39
C LYS A 109 -20.14 -6.44 -0.11
N LEU A 110 -19.20 -5.57 -0.53
CA LEU A 110 -18.93 -5.32 -1.96
C LEU A 110 -18.53 -6.59 -2.71
N LYS A 111 -17.73 -7.47 -2.07
CA LYS A 111 -17.36 -8.78 -2.63
C LYS A 111 -18.57 -9.69 -2.84
N SER A 112 -19.47 -9.77 -1.85
CA SER A 112 -20.69 -10.60 -1.95
C SER A 112 -21.62 -10.09 -3.06
N ASP A 113 -21.70 -8.76 -3.22
CA ASP A 113 -22.51 -8.11 -4.23
C ASP A 113 -21.84 -8.03 -5.61
N LYS A 114 -20.60 -8.58 -5.74
CA LYS A 114 -19.75 -8.52 -6.96
C LYS A 114 -19.49 -7.11 -7.46
N LEU A 115 -19.38 -6.15 -6.54
CA LEU A 115 -19.13 -4.73 -6.82
C LEU A 115 -17.64 -4.37 -6.65
N PRO A 116 -17.17 -3.29 -7.31
CA PRO A 116 -15.81 -2.78 -7.15
C PRO A 116 -15.49 -2.39 -5.71
N TRP A 117 -14.23 -2.57 -5.28
CA TRP A 117 -13.78 -2.31 -3.91
C TRP A 117 -13.49 -0.84 -3.60
N LEU A 118 -13.60 0.05 -4.56
CA LEU A 118 -13.19 1.44 -4.46
C LEU A 118 -13.62 2.11 -3.14
N LEU A 119 -14.90 2.00 -2.78
CA LEU A 119 -15.44 2.68 -1.60
C LEU A 119 -14.94 2.12 -0.26
N SER A 120 -14.52 0.85 -0.22
CA SER A 120 -13.95 0.22 0.97
C SER A 120 -12.44 0.46 1.11
N LYS A 121 -11.78 0.87 0.03
CA LYS A 121 -10.33 1.04 -0.06
C LYS A 121 -9.89 2.50 -0.22
N SER A 122 -10.78 3.41 -0.62
CA SER A 122 -10.45 4.77 -1.07
C SER A 122 -11.11 5.88 -0.23
N PHE A 123 -11.27 5.67 1.08
CA PHE A 123 -11.71 6.72 1.99
C PHE A 123 -10.55 7.65 2.40
N ALA A 124 -10.88 8.84 2.92
CA ALA A 124 -9.88 9.85 3.28
C ALA A 124 -8.83 9.29 4.25
N GLY A 125 -7.55 9.44 3.91
CA GLY A 125 -6.42 8.96 4.72
C GLY A 125 -6.15 7.46 4.63
N SER A 126 -6.82 6.72 3.75
CA SER A 126 -6.69 5.26 3.67
C SER A 126 -5.41 4.76 2.97
N ALA A 127 -4.66 5.61 2.31
CA ALA A 127 -3.35 5.30 1.74
C ALA A 127 -2.24 5.95 2.57
N VAL A 128 -1.83 5.30 3.64
CA VAL A 128 -0.72 5.78 4.49
C VAL A 128 0.59 5.47 3.80
N VAL A 129 1.51 6.44 3.75
CA VAL A 129 2.88 6.22 3.25
C VAL A 129 3.91 6.87 4.17
N ALA A 130 5.07 6.23 4.27
CA ALA A 130 6.25 6.80 4.92
C ALA A 130 7.11 7.56 3.89
N THR A 131 8.27 8.06 4.32
CA THR A 131 9.26 8.67 3.43
C THR A 131 9.82 7.62 2.46
N PHE A 132 10.01 8.01 1.21
CA PHE A 132 10.58 7.14 0.17
C PHE A 132 12.10 7.13 0.23
N LEU A 133 12.67 5.92 0.14
CA LEU A 133 14.09 5.62 0.07
C LEU A 133 14.50 5.40 -1.39
N GLU A 134 15.75 5.70 -1.73
CA GLU A 134 16.29 5.45 -3.07
C GLU A 134 16.59 3.97 -3.32
N ASN A 135 17.03 3.27 -2.28
CA ASN A 135 17.42 1.86 -2.37
C ASN A 135 16.26 0.92 -2.03
N PRO A 136 16.19 -0.27 -2.67
CA PRO A 136 15.23 -1.28 -2.31
C PRO A 136 15.31 -1.70 -0.83
N ILE A 137 14.15 -1.93 -0.22
CA ILE A 137 14.05 -2.56 1.11
C ILE A 137 14.37 -4.06 0.92
N LYS A 138 15.55 -4.49 1.42
CA LYS A 138 16.05 -5.86 1.27
C LYS A 138 15.69 -6.74 2.46
N ASP A 139 15.60 -6.14 3.65
CA ASP A 139 15.23 -6.83 4.87
C ASP A 139 13.73 -7.09 4.93
N ASP A 140 13.33 -8.00 5.82
CA ASP A 140 11.91 -8.20 6.12
C ASP A 140 11.31 -6.90 6.64
N PHE A 141 10.17 -6.52 6.08
CA PHE A 141 9.37 -5.40 6.54
C PHE A 141 8.30 -5.87 7.52
N TRP A 142 7.83 -4.96 8.37
CA TRP A 142 6.94 -5.32 9.45
C TRP A 142 6.01 -4.18 9.88
N LEU A 143 4.96 -4.58 10.60
CA LEU A 143 4.07 -3.68 11.33
C LEU A 143 3.92 -4.17 12.77
N ASP A 144 4.17 -3.25 13.71
CA ASP A 144 3.89 -3.43 15.13
C ASP A 144 2.66 -2.59 15.53
N LEU A 145 1.79 -3.21 16.32
CA LEU A 145 0.63 -2.55 16.93
C LEU A 145 0.78 -2.62 18.45
N ASN A 146 0.90 -1.47 19.10
CA ASN A 146 1.08 -1.36 20.57
C ASN A 146 2.30 -2.18 21.07
N ASN A 147 3.41 -2.09 20.34
CA ASN A 147 4.68 -2.80 20.58
C ASN A 147 4.60 -4.34 20.37
N GLU A 148 3.56 -4.85 19.72
CA GLU A 148 3.45 -6.27 19.37
C GLU A 148 3.55 -6.43 17.85
N ARG A 149 4.45 -7.31 17.37
CA ARG A 149 4.57 -7.65 15.96
C ARG A 149 3.29 -8.31 15.46
N ARG A 150 2.62 -7.66 14.49
CA ARG A 150 1.38 -8.16 13.87
C ARG A 150 1.57 -8.67 12.47
N GLN A 151 2.36 -7.98 11.68
CA GLN A 151 2.67 -8.40 10.31
C GLN A 151 4.19 -8.41 10.12
N GLN A 152 4.67 -9.39 9.38
CA GLN A 152 6.05 -9.46 8.88
C GLN A 152 6.06 -10.13 7.52
N GLY A 153 6.76 -9.55 6.57
CA GLY A 153 6.85 -10.06 5.20
C GLY A 153 8.13 -9.67 4.51
N SER A 154 8.39 -10.33 3.40
CA SER A 154 9.53 -10.06 2.52
C SER A 154 9.06 -9.93 1.09
N SER A 155 9.68 -9.06 0.30
CA SER A 155 9.40 -8.97 -1.14
C SER A 155 9.66 -10.28 -1.89
N GLN A 156 10.52 -11.16 -1.36
CA GLN A 156 10.80 -12.49 -1.90
C GLN A 156 9.62 -13.48 -1.75
N GLN A 157 8.65 -13.19 -0.86
CA GLN A 157 7.47 -14.01 -0.63
C GLN A 157 6.29 -13.61 -1.52
N MET A 158 6.45 -12.57 -2.32
CA MET A 158 5.43 -12.12 -3.27
C MET A 158 5.17 -13.16 -4.36
N ILE A 159 3.91 -13.29 -4.76
CA ILE A 159 3.49 -14.16 -5.88
C ILE A 159 3.91 -13.54 -7.21
N PHE A 160 3.75 -12.23 -7.33
CA PHE A 160 4.17 -11.42 -8.46
C PHE A 160 5.21 -10.41 -7.98
N SER A 161 6.41 -10.48 -8.52
CA SER A 161 7.53 -9.57 -8.22
C SER A 161 7.22 -8.12 -8.63
N PHE A 162 8.00 -7.16 -8.15
CA PHE A 162 7.86 -5.76 -8.55
C PHE A 162 7.91 -5.58 -10.06
N ALA A 163 8.82 -6.29 -10.74
CA ALA A 163 8.95 -6.23 -12.19
C ALA A 163 7.69 -6.73 -12.92
N GLU A 164 7.16 -7.88 -12.50
CA GLU A 164 5.92 -8.44 -13.06
C GLU A 164 4.72 -7.54 -12.83
N GLN A 165 4.61 -6.94 -11.64
CA GLN A 165 3.54 -5.98 -11.32
C GLN A 165 3.59 -4.75 -12.24
N ILE A 166 4.77 -4.14 -12.41
CA ILE A 166 4.96 -2.96 -13.26
C ILE A 166 4.72 -3.31 -14.73
N TYR A 167 5.29 -4.42 -15.20
CA TYR A 167 5.08 -4.89 -16.57
C TYR A 167 3.60 -5.09 -16.87
N PHE A 168 2.90 -5.86 -16.03
CA PHE A 168 1.49 -6.13 -16.20
C PHE A 168 0.65 -4.85 -16.18
N LEU A 169 0.86 -3.99 -15.16
CA LEU A 169 0.06 -2.78 -14.98
C LEU A 169 0.30 -1.79 -16.12
N SER A 170 1.57 -1.51 -16.47
CA SER A 170 1.90 -0.53 -17.51
C SER A 170 1.37 -0.93 -18.89
N ASN A 171 1.26 -2.22 -19.19
CA ASN A 171 0.68 -2.72 -20.43
C ASN A 171 -0.85 -2.68 -20.48
N LYS A 172 -1.50 -2.39 -19.36
CA LYS A 172 -2.96 -2.16 -19.28
C LYS A 172 -3.28 -0.66 -19.17
N ILE A 173 -2.51 0.05 -18.36
CA ILE A 173 -2.65 1.47 -18.07
C ILE A 173 -1.25 2.09 -18.10
N PRO A 174 -0.93 2.99 -19.06
CA PRO A 174 0.37 3.66 -19.06
C PRO A 174 0.64 4.33 -17.72
N LEU A 175 1.81 4.05 -17.13
CA LEU A 175 2.21 4.63 -15.86
C LEU A 175 2.62 6.10 -16.04
N MET A 176 2.50 6.86 -14.98
CA MET A 176 2.95 8.25 -14.90
C MET A 176 4.01 8.40 -13.82
N LYS A 177 5.02 9.24 -14.07
CA LYS A 177 5.93 9.67 -13.02
C LYS A 177 5.13 10.27 -11.86
N GLY A 178 5.37 9.76 -10.64
CA GLY A 178 4.61 10.12 -9.44
C GLY A 178 3.45 9.16 -9.12
N ASP A 179 3.24 8.09 -9.90
CA ASP A 179 2.33 7.02 -9.50
C ASP A 179 2.91 6.23 -8.33
N LEU A 180 2.05 5.79 -7.42
CA LEU A 180 2.38 4.89 -6.33
C LEU A 180 1.81 3.50 -6.62
N ILE A 181 2.57 2.45 -6.29
CA ILE A 181 2.12 1.07 -6.41
C ILE A 181 2.29 0.40 -5.05
N PHE A 182 1.19 0.10 -4.38
CA PHE A 182 1.12 -0.76 -3.21
C PHE A 182 1.20 -2.21 -3.68
N THR A 183 2.15 -2.97 -3.12
CA THR A 183 2.61 -4.24 -3.72
C THR A 183 2.03 -5.48 -3.06
N GLY A 184 1.05 -5.32 -2.17
CA GLY A 184 0.38 -6.38 -1.44
C GLY A 184 0.93 -6.58 -0.03
N THR A 185 0.06 -7.09 0.84
CA THR A 185 0.32 -7.28 2.27
C THR A 185 0.53 -8.75 2.64
N PRO A 186 1.42 -9.06 3.61
CA PRO A 186 1.52 -10.39 4.21
C PRO A 186 0.33 -10.70 5.14
N GLU A 187 0.29 -11.89 5.72
CA GLU A 187 -0.66 -12.29 6.75
C GLU A 187 -0.53 -11.44 8.03
N GLY A 188 -1.54 -11.52 8.92
CA GLY A 188 -1.58 -10.81 10.22
C GLY A 188 -2.36 -9.51 10.16
N VAL A 189 -3.24 -9.35 9.16
CA VAL A 189 -4.13 -8.17 9.08
C VAL A 189 -5.07 -8.11 10.27
N GLY A 190 -5.44 -6.91 10.70
CA GLY A 190 -6.31 -6.73 11.86
C GLY A 190 -6.86 -5.33 11.99
N ALA A 191 -7.82 -5.17 12.92
CA ALA A 191 -8.53 -3.92 13.10
C ALA A 191 -7.76 -2.94 14.00
N LEU A 192 -7.79 -1.67 13.62
CA LEU A 192 -7.32 -0.54 14.42
C LEU A 192 -8.39 -0.04 15.37
N LYS A 193 -7.94 0.51 16.50
CA LYS A 193 -8.76 1.21 17.49
C LYS A 193 -8.18 2.59 17.77
N ALA A 194 -9.01 3.51 18.20
CA ALA A 194 -8.53 4.81 18.67
C ALA A 194 -7.51 4.63 19.81
N GLN A 195 -6.47 5.45 19.82
CA GLN A 195 -5.32 5.43 20.72
C GLN A 195 -4.29 4.31 20.44
N ASP A 196 -4.50 3.45 19.44
CA ASP A 196 -3.46 2.52 19.01
C ASP A 196 -2.22 3.27 18.52
N ARG A 197 -1.06 2.72 18.84
CA ARG A 197 0.24 3.11 18.29
C ARG A 197 0.66 2.09 17.25
N VAL A 198 0.91 2.57 16.04
CA VAL A 198 1.34 1.74 14.92
C VAL A 198 2.75 2.13 14.53
N GLU A 199 3.62 1.15 14.37
CA GLU A 199 4.95 1.35 13.79
C GLU A 199 5.11 0.45 12.57
N ILE A 200 5.71 1.00 11.52
CA ILE A 200 6.12 0.25 10.33
C ILE A 200 7.61 0.44 10.10
N GLY A 201 8.30 -0.65 9.74
CA GLY A 201 9.74 -0.65 9.58
C GLY A 201 10.24 -1.87 8.81
N PHE A 202 11.57 -1.96 8.67
CA PHE A 202 12.25 -3.10 8.07
C PHE A 202 13.57 -3.37 8.81
N GLY A 203 13.96 -4.64 8.94
CA GLY A 203 15.06 -5.04 9.82
C GLY A 203 14.87 -4.43 11.21
N ASP A 204 15.87 -3.71 11.71
CA ASP A 204 15.84 -2.99 12.99
C ASP A 204 15.44 -1.51 12.85
N THR A 205 15.08 -1.06 11.64
CA THR A 205 14.78 0.35 11.35
C THR A 205 13.28 0.62 11.42
N VAL A 206 12.85 1.51 12.32
CA VAL A 206 11.50 2.10 12.30
C VAL A 206 11.48 3.19 11.21
N LEU A 207 10.61 3.03 10.22
CA LEU A 207 10.48 3.99 9.13
C LEU A 207 9.41 5.05 9.44
N LYS A 208 8.33 4.66 10.13
CA LYS A 208 7.26 5.59 10.53
C LYS A 208 6.55 5.10 11.79
N THR A 209 6.24 6.05 12.68
CA THR A 209 5.38 5.84 13.84
C THR A 209 4.09 6.64 13.67
N LEU A 210 2.94 6.03 13.95
CA LEU A 210 1.62 6.63 13.78
C LEU A 210 0.77 6.43 15.05
N THR A 211 -0.12 7.38 15.29
CA THR A 211 -1.16 7.28 16.31
C THR A 211 -2.53 7.21 15.64
N VAL A 212 -3.38 6.33 16.13
CA VAL A 212 -4.75 6.19 15.62
C VAL A 212 -5.70 7.10 16.40
N SER A 213 -6.51 7.89 15.68
CA SER A 213 -7.54 8.77 16.22
C SER A 213 -8.90 8.47 15.61
N SER A 214 -9.96 8.67 16.35
CA SER A 214 -11.32 8.65 15.78
C SER A 214 -11.56 9.93 15.00
N ALA A 215 -12.09 9.83 13.78
CA ALA A 215 -12.65 10.99 13.10
C ALA A 215 -13.87 11.51 13.88
N GLU A 216 -14.05 12.81 13.91
CA GLU A 216 -15.22 13.46 14.51
C GLU A 216 -16.53 13.14 13.76
#